data_333ca92d1c2c1769696a8b58098542ca
#
_entry.id   333ca92d1c2c1769696a8b58098542ca
#
_cell.length_a   1.000
_cell.length_b   1.000
_cell.length_c   1.000
_cell.angle_alpha   90.00
_cell.angle_beta   90.00
_cell.angle_gamma   90.00
#
_symmetry.space_group_name_H-M   'P 1'
#
loop_
_entity.id
_entity.type
_entity.pdbx_description
1 polymer ?
#
loop_
_entity_poly.entity_id
_entity_poly.type
_entity_poly.pdbx_seq_one_letter_code
_entity_poly.pdbx_strand_id
1 'polypeptide(L)'
;MPSLIYGFGVTGKSFQRYLHNKGEEFEIYDTLHSDSLKIASKIEDGFYKNIYVSPSVPKEKFRDLKKYSTVITDMDIFFNEDDSVKIGITGTNKKSTTCYHLMQLLEEKYSTNLVGNFGKPVLDVLNNGKKYSIIELSSFQLDKVSNIDLDYGILLNIDSDHLDYHEDIEDYVQSKKRILEAKKSIQNDDIKTIYCLLYTSDAADEKRCG
;
A
#
# COMPACT_ATOMS: atom_id res chain seq x y z
N MET A 1 18.93 12.93 -14.37
CA MET A 1 17.60 12.48 -14.82
C MET A 1 16.64 12.78 -13.71
N PRO A 2 15.58 13.56 -13.96
CA PRO A 2 14.58 13.84 -12.95
C PRO A 2 13.75 12.60 -12.60
N SER A 3 13.00 12.70 -11.50
CA SER A 3 11.98 11.72 -11.14
C SER A 3 10.60 12.16 -11.63
N LEU A 4 9.63 11.25 -11.67
CA LEU A 4 8.23 11.54 -12.00
C LEU A 4 7.33 11.20 -10.82
N ILE A 5 6.43 12.10 -10.44
CA ILE A 5 5.31 11.80 -9.56
C ILE A 5 4.10 11.50 -10.44
N TYR A 6 3.58 10.28 -10.38
CA TYR A 6 2.44 9.81 -11.16
C TYR A 6 1.19 9.70 -10.30
N GLY A 7 0.24 10.64 -10.49
CA GLY A 7 -0.93 10.87 -9.65
C GLY A 7 -0.66 11.88 -8.53
N PHE A 8 -1.42 13.01 -8.53
CA PHE A 8 -1.14 14.15 -7.65
C PHE A 8 -2.24 14.40 -6.61
N GLY A 9 -2.78 13.32 -6.06
CA GLY A 9 -3.66 13.34 -4.89
C GLY A 9 -2.88 13.57 -3.58
N VAL A 10 -3.43 13.11 -2.46
CA VAL A 10 -2.82 13.25 -1.12
C VAL A 10 -1.42 12.63 -1.08
N THR A 11 -1.28 11.40 -1.58
CA THR A 11 0.02 10.70 -1.66
C THR A 11 0.99 11.40 -2.62
N GLY A 12 0.52 11.86 -3.78
CA GLY A 12 1.37 12.60 -4.73
C GLY A 12 1.95 13.88 -4.12
N LYS A 13 1.16 14.62 -3.34
CA LYS A 13 1.63 15.79 -2.59
C LYS A 13 2.62 15.41 -1.48
N SER A 14 2.49 14.25 -0.89
CA SER A 14 3.45 13.73 0.09
C SER A 14 4.78 13.36 -0.59
N PHE A 15 4.77 12.73 -1.76
CA PHE A 15 5.96 12.53 -2.58
C PHE A 15 6.64 13.86 -2.95
N GLN A 16 5.87 14.88 -3.32
CA GLN A 16 6.42 16.21 -3.63
C GLN A 16 7.23 16.77 -2.46
N ARG A 17 6.66 16.72 -1.23
CA ARG A 17 7.38 17.18 -0.03
C ARG A 17 8.63 16.36 0.24
N TYR A 18 8.52 15.04 0.13
CA TYR A 18 9.64 14.12 0.33
C TYR A 18 10.79 14.39 -0.64
N LEU A 19 10.51 14.47 -1.94
CA LEU A 19 11.53 14.73 -2.97
C LEU A 19 12.14 16.14 -2.85
N HIS A 20 11.32 17.14 -2.54
CA HIS A 20 11.79 18.49 -2.28
C HIS A 20 12.78 18.51 -1.10
N ASN A 21 12.48 17.79 0.00
CA ASN A 21 13.37 17.69 1.16
C ASN A 21 14.68 16.93 0.86
N LYS A 22 14.64 16.00 -0.10
CA LYS A 22 15.84 15.29 -0.59
C LYS A 22 16.64 16.10 -1.61
N GLY A 23 16.14 17.27 -2.07
CA GLY A 23 16.76 18.06 -3.12
C GLY A 23 16.72 17.40 -4.51
N GLU A 24 15.77 16.50 -4.75
CA GLU A 24 15.61 15.80 -6.01
C GLU A 24 14.74 16.58 -6.99
N GLU A 25 15.18 16.64 -8.26
CA GLU A 25 14.37 17.22 -9.35
C GLU A 25 13.28 16.23 -9.76
N PHE A 26 12.05 16.73 -9.96
CA PHE A 26 10.91 15.92 -10.38
C PHE A 26 9.96 16.70 -11.28
N GLU A 27 9.22 15.95 -12.10
CA GLU A 27 8.03 16.40 -12.82
C GLU A 27 6.78 15.77 -12.19
N ILE A 28 5.61 16.35 -12.43
CA ILE A 28 4.33 15.85 -11.92
C ILE A 28 3.44 15.51 -13.11
N TYR A 29 2.88 14.31 -13.07
CA TYR A 29 1.81 13.91 -13.96
C TYR A 29 0.52 13.67 -13.18
N ASP A 30 -0.54 14.37 -13.61
CA ASP A 30 -1.90 14.15 -13.15
C ASP A 30 -2.83 14.17 -14.36
N THR A 31 -3.72 13.20 -14.48
CA THR A 31 -4.63 13.05 -15.63
C THR A 31 -5.53 14.26 -15.85
N LEU A 32 -5.76 15.07 -14.83
CA LEU A 32 -6.62 16.26 -14.88
C LEU A 32 -5.89 17.53 -15.35
N HIS A 33 -4.55 17.59 -15.24
CA HIS A 33 -3.81 18.84 -15.35
C HIS A 33 -2.53 18.78 -16.19
N SER A 34 -2.15 17.62 -16.73
CA SER A 34 -0.88 17.44 -17.43
C SER A 34 -1.06 17.19 -18.93
N ASP A 35 -0.08 17.63 -19.73
CA ASP A 35 0.07 17.21 -21.11
C ASP A 35 0.43 15.71 -21.15
N SER A 36 -0.62 14.89 -21.24
CA SER A 36 -0.52 13.43 -21.14
C SER A 36 0.34 12.80 -22.24
N LEU A 37 0.30 13.35 -23.46
CA LEU A 37 1.07 12.83 -24.59
C LEU A 37 2.57 13.09 -24.43
N LYS A 38 2.93 14.29 -24.00
CA LYS A 38 4.33 14.66 -23.78
C LYS A 38 4.96 13.84 -22.64
N ILE A 39 4.23 13.63 -21.56
CA ILE A 39 4.71 12.82 -20.44
C ILE A 39 4.81 11.35 -20.83
N ALA A 40 3.84 10.81 -21.57
CA ALA A 40 3.88 9.43 -22.05
C ALA A 40 5.14 9.16 -22.90
N SER A 41 5.44 10.02 -23.87
CA SER A 41 6.65 9.92 -24.69
C SER A 41 7.93 9.95 -23.84
N LYS A 42 8.03 10.87 -22.85
CA LYS A 42 9.17 10.92 -21.95
C LYS A 42 9.34 9.64 -21.12
N ILE A 43 8.23 9.00 -20.71
CA ILE A 43 8.27 7.73 -19.98
C ILE A 43 8.84 6.64 -20.90
N GLU A 44 8.31 6.50 -22.11
CA GLU A 44 8.71 5.50 -23.10
C GLU A 44 10.20 5.65 -23.51
N ASP A 45 10.68 6.88 -23.58
CA ASP A 45 12.08 7.22 -23.86
C ASP A 45 13.02 6.96 -22.66
N GLY A 46 12.50 6.50 -21.51
CA GLY A 46 13.29 6.26 -20.31
C GLY A 46 13.88 7.54 -19.69
N PHE A 47 13.20 8.67 -19.84
CA PHE A 47 13.69 9.98 -19.38
C PHE A 47 13.75 10.10 -17.85
N TYR A 48 12.91 9.35 -17.13
CA TYR A 48 12.83 9.43 -15.68
C TYR A 48 13.66 8.35 -14.98
N LYS A 49 14.42 8.76 -13.94
CA LYS A 49 15.17 7.82 -13.10
C LYS A 49 14.23 6.92 -12.29
N ASN A 50 13.28 7.53 -11.60
CA ASN A 50 12.27 6.86 -10.78
C ASN A 50 10.88 7.39 -11.10
N ILE A 51 9.86 6.54 -10.96
CA ILE A 51 8.45 6.93 -11.06
C ILE A 51 7.78 6.63 -9.72
N TYR A 52 7.39 7.67 -9.00
CA TYR A 52 6.68 7.59 -7.72
C TYR A 52 5.19 7.52 -7.99
N VAL A 53 4.55 6.40 -7.64
CA VAL A 53 3.18 6.09 -8.06
C VAL A 53 2.23 6.10 -6.87
N SER A 54 1.14 6.88 -7.00
CA SER A 54 0.05 6.90 -6.03
C SER A 54 -0.74 5.58 -6.01
N PRO A 55 -1.29 5.16 -4.86
CA PRO A 55 -2.04 3.89 -4.76
C PRO A 55 -3.24 3.78 -5.70
N SER A 56 -3.91 4.90 -6.01
CA SER A 56 -5.08 4.97 -6.89
C SER A 56 -4.80 4.74 -8.38
N VAL A 57 -3.53 4.69 -8.80
CA VAL A 57 -3.18 4.41 -10.21
C VAL A 57 -3.62 2.97 -10.56
N PRO A 58 -4.32 2.74 -11.68
CA PRO A 58 -4.76 1.41 -12.07
C PRO A 58 -3.63 0.38 -12.16
N LYS A 59 -3.92 -0.87 -11.82
CA LYS A 59 -2.95 -1.98 -11.79
C LYS A 59 -2.24 -2.18 -13.11
N GLU A 60 -2.96 -2.13 -14.23
CA GLU A 60 -2.37 -2.25 -15.58
C GLU A 60 -1.35 -1.15 -15.85
N LYS A 61 -1.70 0.10 -15.52
CA LYS A 61 -0.79 1.24 -15.70
C LYS A 61 0.44 1.14 -14.83
N PHE A 62 0.28 0.68 -13.58
CA PHE A 62 1.39 0.42 -12.67
C PHE A 62 2.36 -0.65 -13.25
N ARG A 63 1.82 -1.75 -13.79
CA ARG A 63 2.61 -2.79 -14.48
C ARG A 63 3.32 -2.25 -15.72
N ASP A 64 2.65 -1.40 -16.49
CA ASP A 64 3.21 -0.79 -17.69
C ASP A 64 4.39 0.14 -17.36
N LEU A 65 4.26 1.00 -16.37
CA LEU A 65 5.32 1.91 -15.94
C LEU A 65 6.61 1.19 -15.54
N LYS A 66 6.51 -0.01 -14.96
CA LYS A 66 7.66 -0.86 -14.60
C LYS A 66 8.52 -1.31 -15.78
N LYS A 67 8.02 -1.25 -17.01
CA LYS A 67 8.79 -1.58 -18.22
C LYS A 67 9.85 -0.52 -18.56
N TYR A 68 9.63 0.71 -18.12
CA TYR A 68 10.42 1.86 -18.54
C TYR A 68 11.29 2.45 -17.43
N SER A 69 10.94 2.23 -16.16
CA SER A 69 11.65 2.85 -15.05
C SER A 69 11.44 2.07 -13.74
N THR A 70 12.25 2.39 -12.73
CA THR A 70 12.00 1.93 -11.36
C THR A 70 10.75 2.60 -10.81
N VAL A 71 9.74 1.82 -10.47
CA VAL A 71 8.49 2.31 -9.88
C VAL A 71 8.53 2.12 -8.37
N ILE A 72 8.21 3.21 -7.64
CA ILE A 72 8.32 3.29 -6.18
C ILE A 72 6.99 3.75 -5.61
N THR A 73 6.50 3.07 -4.57
CA THR A 73 5.34 3.48 -3.79
C THR A 73 5.75 4.21 -2.52
N ASP A 74 4.82 4.93 -1.89
CA ASP A 74 5.03 5.55 -0.59
C ASP A 74 5.34 4.51 0.50
N MET A 75 4.74 3.33 0.41
CA MET A 75 5.00 2.21 1.31
C MET A 75 6.42 1.64 1.14
N ASP A 76 6.93 1.55 -0.10
CA ASP A 76 8.31 1.11 -0.35
C ASP A 76 9.32 2.01 0.37
N ILE A 77 9.12 3.33 0.31
CA ILE A 77 9.98 4.30 1.01
C ILE A 77 9.83 4.16 2.52
N PHE A 78 8.59 4.14 3.01
CA PHE A 78 8.31 4.11 4.43
C PHE A 78 8.85 2.83 5.10
N PHE A 79 8.70 1.69 4.46
CA PHE A 79 9.22 0.43 4.97
C PHE A 79 10.76 0.41 5.02
N ASN A 80 11.41 1.03 4.05
CA ASN A 80 12.87 1.06 3.97
C ASN A 80 13.53 2.14 4.85
N GLU A 81 12.88 3.28 5.07
CA GLU A 81 13.53 4.45 5.68
C GLU A 81 13.01 4.80 7.08
N ASP A 82 11.82 4.33 7.50
CA ASP A 82 11.27 4.66 8.82
C ASP A 82 11.74 3.70 9.92
N ASP A 83 12.19 4.23 11.04
CA ASP A 83 12.77 3.47 12.16
C ASP A 83 11.72 3.01 13.19
N SER A 84 10.44 3.40 13.05
CA SER A 84 9.40 3.02 14.01
C SER A 84 9.04 1.53 13.92
N VAL A 85 8.50 0.99 15.01
CA VAL A 85 7.87 -0.34 15.00
C VAL A 85 6.58 -0.25 14.16
N LYS A 86 6.50 -1.00 13.07
CA LYS A 86 5.45 -0.93 12.06
C LYS A 86 4.38 -1.99 12.30
N ILE A 87 3.14 -1.54 12.54
CA ILE A 87 1.96 -2.39 12.75
C ILE A 87 1.00 -2.16 11.58
N GLY A 88 0.96 -3.08 10.64
CA GLY A 88 0.06 -3.04 9.49
C GLY A 88 -1.29 -3.67 9.81
N ILE A 89 -2.37 -3.03 9.38
CA ILE A 89 -3.74 -3.53 9.56
C ILE A 89 -4.47 -3.46 8.22
N THR A 90 -5.01 -4.60 7.79
CA THR A 90 -5.87 -4.68 6.61
C THR A 90 -7.13 -5.51 6.89
N GLY A 91 -8.07 -5.43 5.99
CA GLY A 91 -9.35 -6.13 5.98
C GLY A 91 -10.31 -5.49 4.99
N THR A 92 -11.44 -6.09 4.72
CA THR A 92 -12.51 -5.44 3.97
C THR A 92 -13.15 -4.35 4.83
N ASN A 93 -13.56 -4.71 6.04
CA ASN A 93 -14.27 -3.83 6.96
C ASN A 93 -13.49 -3.58 8.27
N LYS A 94 -13.84 -2.50 8.99
CA LYS A 94 -13.37 -2.15 10.34
C LYS A 94 -11.88 -1.81 10.48
N LYS A 95 -11.15 -1.61 9.39
CA LYS A 95 -9.73 -1.24 9.42
C LYS A 95 -9.48 0.02 10.25
N SER A 96 -10.11 1.13 9.86
CA SER A 96 -9.92 2.45 10.50
C SER A 96 -10.31 2.44 11.99
N THR A 97 -11.39 1.73 12.32
CA THR A 97 -11.83 1.56 13.72
C THR A 97 -10.78 0.83 14.54
N THR A 98 -10.26 -0.28 14.02
CA THR A 98 -9.22 -1.06 14.71
C THR A 98 -7.93 -0.28 14.86
N CYS A 99 -7.49 0.42 13.80
CA CYS A 99 -6.32 1.30 13.83
C CYS A 99 -6.45 2.37 14.91
N TYR A 100 -7.62 3.02 14.98
CA TYR A 100 -7.89 4.08 15.95
C TYR A 100 -7.86 3.57 17.38
N HIS A 101 -8.54 2.46 17.68
CA HIS A 101 -8.54 1.90 19.03
C HIS A 101 -7.15 1.39 19.45
N LEU A 102 -6.41 0.77 18.53
CA LEU A 102 -5.04 0.35 18.83
C LEU A 102 -4.13 1.54 19.12
N MET A 103 -4.31 2.65 18.36
CA MET A 103 -3.59 3.89 18.65
C MET A 103 -3.88 4.39 20.06
N GLN A 104 -5.17 4.48 20.46
CA GLN A 104 -5.56 4.93 21.80
C GLN A 104 -4.89 4.07 22.91
N LEU A 105 -4.90 2.75 22.75
CA LEU A 105 -4.30 1.84 23.72
C LEU A 105 -2.77 2.01 23.81
N LEU A 106 -2.10 2.18 22.67
CA LEU A 106 -0.64 2.35 22.65
C LEU A 106 -0.23 3.74 23.18
N GLU A 107 -1.02 4.79 22.90
CA GLU A 107 -0.71 6.17 23.35
C GLU A 107 -0.77 6.36 24.84
N GLU A 108 -1.35 5.43 25.60
CA GLU A 108 -1.26 5.45 27.07
C GLU A 108 0.23 5.34 27.58
N LYS A 109 1.11 4.74 26.78
CA LYS A 109 2.51 4.47 27.19
C LYS A 109 3.54 4.87 26.14
N TYR A 110 3.16 5.00 24.89
CA TYR A 110 4.10 5.16 23.78
C TYR A 110 3.63 6.23 22.80
N SER A 111 4.57 6.94 22.21
CA SER A 111 4.27 7.86 21.09
C SER A 111 3.95 7.05 19.84
N THR A 112 2.83 7.37 19.16
CA THR A 112 2.29 6.56 18.08
C THR A 112 1.89 7.43 16.88
N ASN A 113 2.16 6.97 15.66
CA ASN A 113 1.61 7.50 14.42
C ASN A 113 0.37 6.69 14.01
N LEU A 114 -0.60 7.36 13.39
CA LEU A 114 -1.69 6.75 12.65
C LEU A 114 -1.59 7.22 11.20
N VAL A 115 -1.35 6.30 10.28
CA VAL A 115 -0.93 6.61 8.91
C VAL A 115 -1.46 5.61 7.87
N GLY A 116 -1.24 5.90 6.61
CA GLY A 116 -1.57 5.04 5.48
C GLY A 116 -2.86 5.45 4.79
N ASN A 117 -3.73 4.50 4.49
CA ASN A 117 -5.02 4.75 3.83
C ASN A 117 -5.97 5.59 4.69
N PHE A 118 -5.80 5.54 6.01
CA PHE A 118 -6.46 6.38 7.00
C PHE A 118 -5.40 7.10 7.85
N GLY A 119 -5.67 8.34 8.26
CA GLY A 119 -4.73 9.16 9.02
C GLY A 119 -3.87 10.06 8.12
N LYS A 120 -2.58 10.17 8.45
CA LYS A 120 -1.63 10.99 7.68
C LYS A 120 -0.96 10.16 6.58
N PRO A 121 -0.54 10.78 5.47
CA PRO A 121 0.38 10.12 4.54
C PRO A 121 1.65 9.63 5.26
N VAL A 122 2.12 8.44 4.90
CA VAL A 122 3.25 7.81 5.61
C VAL A 122 4.54 8.64 5.51
N LEU A 123 4.82 9.26 4.37
CA LEU A 123 6.03 10.06 4.18
C LEU A 123 6.01 11.38 4.97
N ASP A 124 4.84 11.86 5.38
CA ASP A 124 4.73 13.09 6.19
C ASP A 124 5.13 12.86 7.66
N VAL A 125 5.32 11.62 8.06
CA VAL A 125 5.72 11.25 9.43
C VAL A 125 7.05 10.50 9.48
N LEU A 126 7.71 10.34 8.34
CA LEU A 126 8.94 9.59 8.20
C LEU A 126 9.99 10.05 9.22
N ASN A 127 10.50 9.12 10.03
CA ASN A 127 11.53 9.35 11.05
C ASN A 127 11.23 10.52 12.02
N ASN A 128 9.97 10.71 12.39
CA ASN A 128 9.56 11.79 13.30
C ASN A 128 9.82 11.48 14.80
N GLY A 129 10.51 10.37 15.09
CA GLY A 129 10.93 9.97 16.44
C GLY A 129 9.81 9.27 17.25
N LYS A 130 8.66 9.00 16.67
CA LYS A 130 7.63 8.21 17.35
C LYS A 130 7.96 6.72 17.32
N LYS A 131 7.61 6.03 18.41
CA LYS A 131 8.01 4.62 18.62
C LYS A 131 7.23 3.65 17.74
N TYR A 132 5.94 3.89 17.52
CA TYR A 132 5.06 3.02 16.75
C TYR A 132 4.42 3.76 15.59
N SER A 133 4.26 3.07 14.47
CA SER A 133 3.43 3.50 13.35
C SER A 133 2.35 2.44 13.09
N ILE A 134 1.09 2.80 13.35
CA ILE A 134 -0.07 2.00 12.99
C ILE A 134 -0.46 2.40 11.57
N ILE A 135 -0.43 1.43 10.66
CA ILE A 135 -0.55 1.64 9.23
C ILE A 135 -1.82 0.95 8.73
N GLU A 136 -2.83 1.73 8.36
CA GLU A 136 -3.95 1.17 7.62
C GLU A 136 -3.52 0.89 6.18
N LEU A 137 -3.62 -0.36 5.74
CA LEU A 137 -3.25 -0.80 4.41
C LEU A 137 -4.47 -1.25 3.60
N SER A 138 -4.69 -0.62 2.45
CA SER A 138 -5.65 -1.07 1.44
C SER A 138 -5.09 -2.25 0.64
N SER A 139 -5.96 -2.98 -0.06
CA SER A 139 -5.51 -4.02 -1.02
C SER A 139 -4.66 -3.43 -2.14
N PHE A 140 -4.96 -2.20 -2.59
CA PHE A 140 -4.21 -1.49 -3.63
C PHE A 140 -2.76 -1.18 -3.22
N GLN A 141 -2.55 -0.79 -1.96
CA GLN A 141 -1.21 -0.55 -1.41
C GLN A 141 -0.45 -1.87 -1.26
N LEU A 142 -1.11 -2.90 -0.71
CA LEU A 142 -0.51 -4.22 -0.55
C LEU A 142 -0.17 -4.89 -1.89
N ASP A 143 -1.00 -4.70 -2.93
CA ASP A 143 -0.72 -5.21 -4.28
C ASP A 143 0.53 -4.58 -4.93
N LYS A 144 0.77 -3.29 -4.67
CA LYS A 144 1.81 -2.52 -5.37
C LYS A 144 3.15 -2.49 -4.67
N VAL A 145 3.17 -2.53 -3.35
CA VAL A 145 4.41 -2.47 -2.56
C VAL A 145 5.32 -3.65 -2.91
N SER A 146 6.61 -3.39 -3.04
CA SER A 146 7.57 -4.42 -3.48
C SER A 146 7.79 -5.48 -2.39
N ASN A 147 8.09 -5.06 -1.18
CA ASN A 147 8.33 -5.93 -0.03
C ASN A 147 7.51 -5.47 1.18
N ILE A 148 7.10 -6.42 2.01
CA ILE A 148 6.43 -6.14 3.29
C ILE A 148 7.49 -6.17 4.40
N ASP A 149 7.84 -5.00 4.93
CA ASP A 149 8.66 -4.89 6.13
C ASP A 149 7.82 -4.31 7.29
N LEU A 150 6.97 -5.16 7.81
CA LEU A 150 6.14 -4.92 8.99
C LEU A 150 6.63 -5.77 10.16
N ASP A 151 6.66 -5.19 11.37
CA ASP A 151 6.92 -5.96 12.60
C ASP A 151 5.69 -6.79 12.97
N TYR A 152 4.49 -6.22 12.75
CA TYR A 152 3.22 -6.89 13.00
C TYR A 152 2.26 -6.69 11.83
N GLY A 153 1.63 -7.76 11.37
CA GLY A 153 0.59 -7.76 10.35
C GLY A 153 -0.73 -8.29 10.89
N ILE A 154 -1.82 -7.57 10.71
CA ILE A 154 -3.16 -7.94 11.19
C ILE A 154 -4.12 -7.99 10.02
N LEU A 155 -4.68 -9.16 9.75
CA LEU A 155 -5.73 -9.40 8.77
C LEU A 155 -7.06 -9.60 9.50
N LEU A 156 -7.96 -8.61 9.44
CA LEU A 156 -9.20 -8.59 10.21
C LEU A 156 -10.30 -9.47 9.62
N ASN A 157 -10.56 -9.30 8.34
CA ASN A 157 -11.61 -10.00 7.59
C ASN A 157 -11.40 -9.84 6.10
N ILE A 158 -12.00 -10.75 5.34
CA ILE A 158 -12.10 -10.72 3.88
C ILE A 158 -13.56 -10.93 3.51
N ASP A 159 -14.09 -10.07 2.66
CA ASP A 159 -15.41 -10.14 2.04
C ASP A 159 -15.28 -9.63 0.60
N SER A 160 -16.25 -9.89 -0.26
CA SER A 160 -16.20 -9.44 -1.66
C SER A 160 -16.27 -7.92 -1.74
N ASP A 161 -15.24 -7.30 -2.32
CA ASP A 161 -15.15 -5.85 -2.50
C ASP A 161 -14.11 -5.52 -3.59
N HIS A 162 -14.15 -4.31 -4.15
CA HIS A 162 -13.12 -3.78 -5.06
C HIS A 162 -12.82 -4.63 -6.32
N LEU A 163 -13.83 -5.32 -6.87
CA LEU A 163 -13.70 -6.07 -8.13
C LEU A 163 -13.57 -5.17 -9.36
N ASP A 164 -13.69 -3.87 -9.19
CA ASP A 164 -13.38 -2.85 -10.19
C ASP A 164 -11.87 -2.62 -10.37
N TYR A 165 -11.06 -2.97 -9.38
CA TYR A 165 -9.60 -2.85 -9.40
C TYR A 165 -8.90 -4.20 -9.56
N HIS A 166 -9.35 -5.22 -8.83
CA HIS A 166 -8.78 -6.56 -8.85
C HIS A 166 -9.35 -7.39 -10.00
N GLU A 167 -8.53 -8.25 -10.58
CA GLU A 167 -8.95 -9.10 -11.70
C GLU A 167 -10.09 -10.04 -11.30
N ASP A 168 -10.05 -10.54 -10.07
CA ASP A 168 -11.05 -11.40 -9.45
C ASP A 168 -10.95 -11.34 -7.92
N ILE A 169 -11.79 -12.13 -7.24
CA ILE A 169 -11.79 -12.23 -5.78
C ILE A 169 -10.50 -12.86 -5.24
N GLU A 170 -9.87 -13.75 -6.01
CA GLU A 170 -8.62 -14.38 -5.62
C GLU A 170 -7.48 -13.36 -5.59
N ASP A 171 -7.34 -12.56 -6.62
CA ASP A 171 -6.36 -11.46 -6.68
C ASP A 171 -6.53 -10.49 -5.51
N TYR A 172 -7.77 -10.14 -5.15
CA TYR A 172 -8.07 -9.34 -3.98
C TYR A 172 -7.63 -9.99 -2.67
N VAL A 173 -7.95 -11.27 -2.49
CA VAL A 173 -7.58 -12.07 -1.31
C VAL A 173 -6.05 -12.17 -1.20
N GLN A 174 -5.36 -12.50 -2.29
CA GLN A 174 -3.90 -12.61 -2.30
C GLN A 174 -3.24 -11.28 -1.98
N SER A 175 -3.74 -10.18 -2.54
CA SER A 175 -3.23 -8.83 -2.20
C SER A 175 -3.32 -8.55 -0.71
N LYS A 176 -4.42 -8.86 -0.04
CA LYS A 176 -4.56 -8.66 1.41
C LYS A 176 -3.70 -9.61 2.24
N LYS A 177 -3.58 -10.86 1.80
CA LYS A 177 -2.77 -11.88 2.49
C LYS A 177 -1.29 -11.52 2.55
N ARG A 178 -0.79 -10.65 1.68
CA ARG A 178 0.59 -10.17 1.75
C ARG A 178 0.93 -9.55 3.11
N ILE A 179 -0.04 -9.03 3.85
CA ILE A 179 0.21 -8.51 5.21
C ILE A 179 0.73 -9.59 6.17
N LEU A 180 0.47 -10.87 5.88
CA LEU A 180 0.93 -12.00 6.67
C LEU A 180 2.43 -12.33 6.45
N GLU A 181 3.09 -11.67 5.49
CA GLU A 181 4.55 -11.70 5.31
C GLU A 181 5.28 -10.93 6.42
N ALA A 182 4.56 -10.19 7.28
CA ALA A 182 5.11 -9.49 8.45
C ALA A 182 5.88 -10.45 9.37
N LYS A 183 6.86 -9.93 10.14
CA LYS A 183 7.67 -10.70 11.11
C LYS A 183 6.80 -11.48 12.11
N LYS A 184 5.67 -10.89 12.50
CA LYS A 184 4.61 -11.54 13.29
C LYS A 184 3.25 -11.18 12.70
N SER A 185 2.37 -12.16 12.53
CA SER A 185 1.06 -11.92 11.94
C SER A 185 -0.07 -12.56 12.72
N ILE A 186 -1.23 -11.94 12.67
CA ILE A 186 -2.48 -12.39 13.26
C ILE A 186 -3.56 -12.31 12.19
N GLN A 187 -4.34 -13.36 12.04
CA GLN A 187 -5.54 -13.37 11.21
C GLN A 187 -6.72 -13.93 12.03
N ASN A 188 -7.93 -13.46 11.71
CA ASN A 188 -9.15 -14.02 12.28
C ASN A 188 -9.36 -15.43 11.71
N ASP A 189 -9.76 -16.37 12.54
CA ASP A 189 -9.99 -17.78 12.15
C ASP A 189 -11.11 -17.93 11.11
N ASP A 190 -12.12 -17.05 11.11
CA ASP A 190 -13.19 -17.02 10.11
C ASP A 190 -12.67 -16.80 8.68
N ILE A 191 -11.50 -16.18 8.50
CA ILE A 191 -10.87 -15.95 7.20
C ILE A 191 -10.50 -17.26 6.52
N LYS A 192 -10.06 -18.26 7.27
CA LYS A 192 -9.75 -19.60 6.73
C LYS A 192 -11.00 -20.25 6.14
N THR A 193 -12.14 -20.11 6.82
CA THR A 193 -13.43 -20.67 6.38
C THR A 193 -13.91 -19.99 5.10
N ILE A 194 -13.85 -18.66 5.02
CA ILE A 194 -14.23 -17.90 3.81
C ILE A 194 -13.33 -18.28 2.63
N TYR A 195 -12.03 -18.39 2.87
CA TYR A 195 -11.08 -18.80 1.84
C TYR A 195 -11.40 -20.21 1.32
N CYS A 196 -11.65 -21.17 2.19
CA CYS A 196 -12.09 -22.51 1.81
C CYS A 196 -13.39 -22.48 0.99
N LEU A 197 -14.41 -21.71 1.41
CA LEU A 197 -15.68 -21.61 0.70
C LEU A 197 -15.55 -20.97 -0.69
N LEU A 198 -14.69 -19.99 -0.85
CA LEU A 198 -14.42 -19.35 -2.16
C LEU A 198 -13.71 -20.29 -3.14
N TYR A 199 -12.88 -21.21 -2.63
CA TYR A 199 -12.14 -22.18 -3.45
C TYR A 199 -12.84 -23.53 -3.63
N THR A 200 -13.85 -23.85 -2.84
CA THR A 200 -14.60 -25.12 -2.93
C THR A 200 -15.83 -25.03 -3.83
N SER A 201 -16.04 -23.93 -4.56
CA SER A 201 -17.09 -23.86 -5.59
C SER A 201 -16.84 -24.81 -6.77
N ASP A 202 -15.62 -25.34 -6.92
CA ASP A 202 -15.35 -26.52 -7.77
C ASP A 202 -15.27 -27.76 -6.88
N ALA A 203 -16.30 -28.60 -6.96
CA ALA A 203 -16.56 -29.78 -6.14
C ALA A 203 -15.51 -30.91 -6.22
N ALA A 204 -14.21 -30.62 -6.31
CA ALA A 204 -13.15 -31.62 -6.46
C ALA A 204 -12.06 -31.60 -5.39
N ASP A 205 -12.03 -30.64 -4.43
CA ASP A 205 -10.86 -30.49 -3.55
C ASP A 205 -11.20 -30.34 -2.05
N GLU A 206 -12.06 -31.24 -1.52
CA GLU A 206 -12.33 -31.34 -0.06
C GLU A 206 -11.09 -31.67 0.79
N LYS A 207 -9.93 -31.93 0.20
CA LYS A 207 -8.71 -32.37 0.91
C LYS A 207 -7.75 -31.27 1.32
N ARG A 208 -8.02 -29.99 1.01
CA ARG A 208 -7.07 -28.87 1.30
C ARG A 208 -7.35 -28.04 2.54
N CYS A 209 -8.48 -28.27 3.20
CA CYS A 209 -8.88 -27.51 4.40
C CYS A 209 -8.81 -28.32 5.71
N GLY A 210 -8.10 -29.42 5.73
CA GLY A 210 -7.86 -30.23 6.93
C GLY A 210 -6.57 -29.90 7.64
#